data_f9b747803e1ecfd7f64ba572a3e26988
#
_entry.id   f9b747803e1ecfd7f64ba572a3e26988
#
_cell.length_a   1.000
_cell.length_b   1.000
_cell.length_c   1.000
_cell.angle_alpha   90.00
_cell.angle_beta   90.00
_cell.angle_gamma   90.00
#
_symmetry.space_group_name_H-M   'P 1'
#
loop_
_entity.id
_entity.type
_entity.pdbx_description
1 polymer ?
#
loop_
_entity_poly.entity_id
_entity_poly.type
_entity_poly.pdbx_seq_one_letter_code
_entity_poly.pdbx_strand_id
1 'polypeptide(L)'
;MAYQVTGNEFLSLPTIRESDGAVEGITFLYMQVKGLLELRGNAGLIRPYWELDERRLPLRPVWSRAHCWIPSFTAEEQELRFSCTYLTPVGERGLILRLTVQNLGSAARAVRFGTEGEWAHTLHEINETTELTEGREVYESGWNHMFIFSQKPGLPLFAF
;
A
#
# COMPACT_ATOMS: atom_id res chain seq x y z
N MET A 1 5.91 4.09 18.02
CA MET A 1 5.56 4.33 16.61
C MET A 1 4.04 4.24 16.54
N ALA A 2 3.38 5.20 15.91
CA ALA A 2 1.92 5.21 15.82
C ALA A 2 1.48 4.67 14.45
N TYR A 3 0.33 4.01 14.42
CA TYR A 3 -0.20 3.36 13.23
C TYR A 3 -1.66 3.71 13.00
N GLN A 4 -2.04 3.79 11.73
CA GLN A 4 -3.42 3.80 11.28
C GLN A 4 -3.81 2.40 10.82
N VAL A 5 -5.12 2.12 10.82
CA VAL A 5 -5.69 0.83 10.44
C VAL A 5 -6.93 1.03 9.58
N THR A 6 -7.09 0.18 8.57
CA THR A 6 -8.32 0.07 7.77
C THR A 6 -8.48 -1.35 7.25
N GLY A 7 -9.61 -1.65 6.65
CA GLY A 7 -9.88 -2.96 6.08
C GLY A 7 -11.32 -3.09 5.59
N ASN A 8 -11.61 -4.25 5.03
CA ASN A 8 -12.95 -4.71 4.68
C ASN A 8 -13.11 -6.19 5.06
N GLU A 9 -14.14 -6.86 4.59
CA GLU A 9 -14.42 -8.25 4.90
C GLU A 9 -13.41 -9.27 4.33
N PHE A 10 -12.55 -8.86 3.40
CA PHE A 10 -11.58 -9.74 2.75
C PHE A 10 -10.13 -9.46 3.13
N LEU A 11 -9.83 -8.21 3.46
CA LEU A 11 -8.46 -7.81 3.79
C LEU A 11 -8.43 -6.76 4.90
N SER A 12 -7.32 -6.75 5.62
CA SER A 12 -7.03 -5.68 6.56
C SER A 12 -5.63 -5.11 6.34
N LEU A 13 -5.48 -3.83 6.63
CA LEU A 13 -4.23 -3.10 6.71
C LEU A 13 -3.97 -2.77 8.19
N PRO A 14 -3.37 -3.69 8.95
CA PRO A 14 -3.26 -3.54 10.39
C PRO A 14 -2.20 -2.51 10.80
N THR A 15 -1.31 -2.17 9.90
CA THR A 15 -0.14 -1.35 10.19
C THR A 15 0.17 -0.37 9.05
N ILE A 16 -0.53 0.76 9.03
CA ILE A 16 -0.16 1.90 8.19
C ILE A 16 0.64 2.86 9.06
N ARG A 17 1.93 3.00 8.77
CA ARG A 17 2.85 3.79 9.59
C ARG A 17 2.59 5.29 9.46
N GLU A 18 2.40 5.97 10.60
CA GLU A 18 2.05 7.40 10.59
C GLU A 18 3.19 8.32 10.15
N SER A 19 4.45 7.91 10.29
CA SER A 19 5.59 8.77 9.97
C SER A 19 5.77 9.05 8.48
N ASP A 20 5.34 8.13 7.61
CA ASP A 20 5.56 8.22 6.16
C ASP A 20 4.43 7.61 5.31
N GLY A 21 3.39 7.05 5.93
CA GLY A 21 2.29 6.44 5.23
C GLY A 21 2.57 5.04 4.67
N ALA A 22 3.69 4.41 5.03
CA ALA A 22 3.99 3.07 4.57
C ALA A 22 3.01 2.03 5.13
N VAL A 23 2.46 1.20 4.28
CA VAL A 23 1.73 -0.01 4.65
C VAL A 23 2.76 -1.08 4.96
N GLU A 24 2.90 -1.47 6.22
CA GLU A 24 3.89 -2.48 6.63
C GLU A 24 3.37 -3.91 6.46
N GLY A 25 2.06 -4.10 6.47
CA GLY A 25 1.45 -5.40 6.32
C GLY A 25 0.04 -5.35 5.77
N ILE A 26 -0.32 -6.39 5.05
CA ILE A 26 -1.67 -6.67 4.56
C ILE A 26 -2.02 -8.08 4.96
N THR A 27 -3.22 -8.27 5.48
CA THR A 27 -3.73 -9.58 5.85
C THR A 27 -4.94 -9.91 5.00
N PHE A 28 -4.93 -11.04 4.32
CA PHE A 28 -6.05 -11.53 3.52
C PHE A 28 -6.66 -12.77 4.13
N LEU A 29 -7.97 -12.88 4.11
CA LEU A 29 -8.67 -14.13 4.35
C LEU A 29 -8.52 -15.02 3.11
N TYR A 30 -7.66 -16.04 3.24
CA TYR A 30 -7.34 -16.95 2.15
C TYR A 30 -8.35 -18.11 2.08
N MET A 31 -8.92 -18.32 0.88
CA MET A 31 -9.86 -19.40 0.58
C MET A 31 -11.04 -19.55 1.58
N GLN A 32 -11.53 -18.44 2.09
CA GLN A 32 -12.74 -18.30 2.92
C GLN A 32 -12.77 -19.15 4.21
N VAL A 33 -11.98 -20.21 4.33
CA VAL A 33 -12.03 -21.15 5.47
C VAL A 33 -10.71 -21.81 5.78
N LYS A 34 -9.67 -21.69 4.95
CA LYS A 34 -8.43 -22.46 5.09
C LYS A 34 -7.30 -21.73 5.79
N GLY A 35 -7.33 -20.42 5.79
CA GLY A 35 -6.24 -19.71 6.42
C GLY A 35 -6.19 -18.23 6.13
N LEU A 36 -5.12 -17.62 6.56
CA LEU A 36 -4.84 -16.21 6.52
C LEU A 36 -3.52 -16.00 5.78
N LEU A 37 -3.54 -15.25 4.70
CA LEU A 37 -2.31 -14.85 4.04
C LEU A 37 -1.88 -13.49 4.57
N GLU A 38 -0.70 -13.45 5.13
CA GLU A 38 -0.08 -12.23 5.62
C GLU A 38 1.07 -11.81 4.72
N LEU A 39 1.02 -10.58 4.23
CA LEU A 39 2.09 -9.93 3.50
C LEU A 39 2.77 -8.91 4.39
N ARG A 40 4.08 -8.93 4.46
CA ARG A 40 4.88 -7.95 5.19
C ARG A 40 6.05 -7.47 4.37
N GLY A 41 6.57 -6.29 4.67
CA GLY A 41 7.80 -5.77 4.11
C GLY A 41 8.63 -5.08 5.16
N ASN A 42 9.93 -5.33 5.20
CA ASN A 42 10.84 -4.83 6.23
C ASN A 42 10.94 -3.29 6.26
N ALA A 43 10.94 -2.67 5.08
CA ALA A 43 10.96 -1.21 4.94
C ALA A 43 9.57 -0.61 4.67
N GLY A 44 8.56 -1.45 4.60
CA GLY A 44 7.20 -1.18 4.19
C GLY A 44 6.84 -1.99 2.95
N LEU A 45 5.72 -2.72 3.03
CA LEU A 45 5.21 -3.51 1.91
C LEU A 45 4.84 -2.62 0.72
N ILE A 46 4.19 -1.50 1.01
CA ILE A 46 3.87 -0.47 0.03
C ILE A 46 4.15 0.88 0.68
N ARG A 47 5.03 1.66 0.07
CA ARG A 47 5.40 2.98 0.56
C ARG A 47 5.11 4.03 -0.52
N PRO A 48 4.18 4.97 -0.29
CA PRO A 48 3.98 6.09 -1.19
C PRO A 48 5.19 7.02 -1.20
N TYR A 49 5.51 7.60 -2.34
CA TYR A 49 6.57 8.58 -2.44
C TYR A 49 6.23 9.72 -3.38
N TRP A 50 6.87 10.85 -3.16
CA TRP A 50 6.83 12.04 -4.02
C TRP A 50 8.23 12.58 -4.21
N GLU A 51 8.50 13.00 -5.43
CA GLU A 51 9.79 13.58 -5.82
C GLU A 51 9.55 14.90 -6.56
N LEU A 52 10.35 15.89 -6.25
CA LEU A 52 10.44 17.16 -6.95
C LEU A 52 11.88 17.37 -7.35
N ASP A 53 12.12 17.69 -8.63
CA ASP A 53 13.46 17.88 -9.21
C ASP A 53 14.39 16.68 -8.87
N GLU A 54 13.89 15.48 -9.08
CA GLU A 54 14.59 14.19 -8.82
C GLU A 54 14.99 13.94 -7.36
N ARG A 55 14.46 14.73 -6.42
CA ARG A 55 14.72 14.55 -4.98
C ARG A 55 13.46 14.13 -4.26
N ARG A 56 13.60 13.11 -3.42
CA ARG A 56 12.53 12.71 -2.52
C ARG A 56 12.20 13.81 -1.53
N LEU A 57 10.90 14.07 -1.41
CA LEU A 57 10.40 15.04 -0.44
C LEU A 57 10.20 14.37 0.92
N PRO A 58 10.81 14.91 2.00
CA PRO A 58 10.60 14.43 3.34
C PRO A 58 9.25 14.94 3.87
N LEU A 59 8.18 14.22 3.58
CA LEU A 59 6.86 14.63 4.01
C LEU A 59 6.66 14.49 5.53
N ARG A 60 5.86 15.37 6.09
CA ARG A 60 5.36 15.31 7.46
C ARG A 60 3.85 15.10 7.43
N PRO A 61 3.37 13.84 7.46
CA PRO A 61 1.97 13.53 7.34
C PRO A 61 1.13 14.12 8.48
N VAL A 62 0.05 14.81 8.12
CA VAL A 62 -1.01 15.21 9.04
C VAL A 62 -2.20 14.30 8.76
N TRP A 63 -2.49 13.41 9.69
CA TRP A 63 -3.50 12.40 9.53
C TRP A 63 -4.91 12.89 9.80
N SER A 64 -5.84 12.36 9.03
CA SER A 64 -7.27 12.54 9.16
C SER A 64 -7.99 11.24 8.78
N ARG A 65 -9.30 11.20 9.01
CA ARG A 65 -10.14 10.08 8.56
C ARG A 65 -11.29 10.62 7.73
N ALA A 66 -11.38 10.16 6.49
CA ALA A 66 -12.54 10.40 5.66
C ALA A 66 -13.62 9.37 6.01
N HIS A 67 -14.89 9.82 6.12
CA HIS A 67 -16.03 8.95 6.42
C HIS A 67 -15.82 8.00 7.60
N CYS A 68 -15.18 8.49 8.67
CA CYS A 68 -14.89 7.80 9.94
C CYS A 68 -13.86 6.66 9.88
N TRP A 69 -13.71 5.97 8.76
CA TRP A 69 -12.91 4.74 8.67
C TRP A 69 -11.70 4.82 7.76
N ILE A 70 -11.72 5.69 6.77
CA ILE A 70 -10.73 5.76 5.71
C ILE A 70 -9.55 6.61 6.16
N PRO A 71 -8.39 6.03 6.47
CA PRO A 71 -7.20 6.80 6.79
C PRO A 71 -6.78 7.64 5.59
N SER A 72 -6.48 8.89 5.87
CA SER A 72 -5.94 9.81 4.88
C SER A 72 -4.93 10.71 5.55
N PHE A 73 -3.91 11.11 4.84
CA PHE A 73 -3.03 12.17 5.31
C PHE A 73 -2.84 13.24 4.25
N THR A 74 -2.48 14.41 4.71
CA THR A 74 -1.97 15.51 3.89
C THR A 74 -0.59 15.92 4.38
N ALA A 75 0.23 16.42 3.49
CA ALA A 75 1.50 17.05 3.81
C ALA A 75 1.73 18.22 2.85
N GLU A 76 2.36 19.28 3.33
CA GLU A 76 2.71 20.42 2.50
C GLU A 76 4.23 20.61 2.49
N GLU A 77 4.78 20.75 1.31
CA GLU A 77 6.19 20.99 1.10
C GLU A 77 6.40 21.79 -0.17
N GLN A 78 7.19 22.86 -0.11
CA GLN A 78 7.57 23.70 -1.27
C GLN A 78 6.38 24.18 -2.13
N GLU A 79 5.33 24.70 -1.51
CA GLU A 79 4.08 25.16 -2.18
C GLU A 79 3.30 24.05 -2.90
N LEU A 80 3.56 22.78 -2.54
CA LEU A 80 2.80 21.63 -3.01
C LEU A 80 2.07 21.01 -1.82
N ARG A 81 0.82 20.62 -2.06
CA ARG A 81 0.05 19.80 -1.10
C ARG A 81 -0.07 18.40 -1.65
N PHE A 82 0.38 17.45 -0.88
CA PHE A 82 0.29 16.01 -1.15
C PHE A 82 -0.81 15.40 -0.30
N SER A 83 -1.51 14.43 -0.85
CA SER A 83 -2.41 13.62 -0.04
C SER A 83 -2.36 12.15 -0.45
N CYS A 84 -2.57 11.29 0.53
CA CYS A 84 -2.71 9.85 0.33
C CYS A 84 -3.94 9.37 1.09
N THR A 85 -4.78 8.59 0.42
CA THR A 85 -5.98 7.98 1.02
C THR A 85 -5.94 6.48 0.78
N TYR A 86 -6.22 5.70 1.83
CA TYR A 86 -6.16 4.25 1.84
C TYR A 86 -7.58 3.70 1.78
N LEU A 87 -7.97 3.20 0.64
CA LEU A 87 -9.32 2.68 0.39
C LEU A 87 -9.30 1.17 0.31
N THR A 88 -10.19 0.53 1.05
CA THR A 88 -10.48 -0.89 0.96
C THR A 88 -11.96 -1.03 0.58
N PRO A 89 -12.29 -1.08 -0.72
CA PRO A 89 -13.68 -1.09 -1.16
C PRO A 89 -14.43 -2.30 -0.61
N VAL A 90 -15.66 -2.08 -0.18
CA VAL A 90 -16.55 -3.15 0.30
C VAL A 90 -16.88 -4.09 -0.85
N GLY A 91 -16.84 -5.39 -0.62
CA GLY A 91 -17.10 -6.41 -1.63
C GLY A 91 -15.89 -6.75 -2.51
N GLU A 92 -14.78 -6.03 -2.39
CA GLU A 92 -13.61 -6.19 -3.25
C GLU A 92 -12.39 -6.70 -2.47
N ARG A 93 -11.60 -7.55 -3.12
CA ARG A 93 -10.35 -8.10 -2.58
C ARG A 93 -9.16 -7.22 -2.98
N GLY A 94 -9.23 -5.94 -2.67
CA GLY A 94 -8.24 -4.98 -3.12
C GLY A 94 -8.04 -3.78 -2.20
N LEU A 95 -6.90 -3.15 -2.37
CA LEU A 95 -6.52 -1.88 -1.77
C LEU A 95 -6.33 -0.86 -2.89
N ILE A 96 -6.87 0.31 -2.71
CA ILE A 96 -6.62 1.47 -3.58
C ILE A 96 -5.87 2.53 -2.78
N LEU A 97 -4.68 2.88 -3.22
CA LEU A 97 -3.97 4.06 -2.74
C LEU A 97 -4.26 5.23 -3.69
N ARG A 98 -5.01 6.19 -3.20
CA ARG A 98 -5.26 7.43 -3.95
C ARG A 98 -4.22 8.46 -3.59
N LEU A 99 -3.27 8.71 -4.49
CA LEU A 99 -2.26 9.76 -4.36
C LEU A 99 -2.73 11.00 -5.11
N THR A 100 -2.60 12.17 -4.50
CA THR A 100 -2.97 13.44 -5.11
C THR A 100 -1.90 14.48 -4.83
N VAL A 101 -1.62 15.31 -5.82
CA VAL A 101 -0.74 16.47 -5.69
C VAL A 101 -1.49 17.71 -6.16
N GLN A 102 -1.44 18.75 -5.35
CA GLN A 102 -1.98 20.07 -5.68
C GLN A 102 -0.87 21.11 -5.64
N ASN A 103 -0.70 21.84 -6.72
CA ASN A 103 0.18 23.00 -6.75
C ASN A 103 -0.54 24.19 -6.10
N LEU A 104 0.01 24.73 -5.03
CA LEU A 104 -0.50 25.90 -4.31
C LEU A 104 0.17 27.20 -4.79
N GLY A 105 1.31 27.07 -5.49
CA GLY A 105 2.03 28.18 -6.06
C GLY A 105 1.55 28.56 -7.46
N SER A 106 2.13 29.62 -8.02
CA SER A 106 1.82 30.11 -9.37
C SER A 106 2.71 29.52 -10.46
N ALA A 107 3.87 28.96 -10.10
CA ALA A 107 4.83 28.37 -11.04
C ALA A 107 4.46 26.92 -11.36
N ALA A 108 4.61 26.51 -12.62
CA ALA A 108 4.48 25.11 -13.00
C ALA A 108 5.61 24.28 -12.36
N ARG A 109 5.28 23.12 -11.82
CA ARG A 109 6.21 22.21 -11.15
C ARG A 109 6.09 20.81 -11.74
N ALA A 110 7.21 20.14 -11.94
CA ALA A 110 7.25 18.74 -12.35
C ALA A 110 7.40 17.86 -11.10
N VAL A 111 6.38 17.06 -10.83
CA VAL A 111 6.35 16.16 -9.68
C VAL A 111 6.24 14.72 -10.17
N ARG A 112 7.11 13.84 -9.67
CA ARG A 112 6.97 12.39 -9.81
C ARG A 112 6.40 11.84 -8.50
N PHE A 113 5.48 10.93 -8.58
CA PHE A 113 4.93 10.23 -7.42
C PHE A 113 4.54 8.82 -7.78
N GLY A 114 4.51 7.95 -6.79
CA GLY A 114 4.18 6.55 -6.98
C GLY A 114 4.28 5.76 -5.68
N THR A 115 4.41 4.47 -5.82
CA THR A 115 4.63 3.54 -4.72
C THR A 115 5.87 2.71 -4.98
N GLU A 116 6.54 2.35 -3.90
CA GLU A 116 7.60 1.35 -3.90
C GLU A 116 7.33 0.36 -2.78
N GLY A 117 7.87 -0.83 -2.85
CA GLY A 117 7.65 -1.83 -1.82
C GLY A 117 8.63 -2.98 -1.84
N GLU A 118 8.59 -3.73 -0.74
CA GLU A 118 9.38 -4.93 -0.50
C GLU A 118 8.48 -5.98 0.14
N TRP A 119 8.69 -7.25 -0.18
CA TRP A 119 7.72 -8.31 0.14
C TRP A 119 8.35 -9.45 0.92
N ALA A 120 7.60 -9.90 1.91
CA ALA A 120 7.71 -11.21 2.52
C ALA A 120 6.31 -11.79 2.72
N HIS A 121 6.12 -13.07 2.50
CA HIS A 121 4.81 -13.70 2.63
C HIS A 121 4.81 -14.72 3.76
N THR A 122 3.72 -14.78 4.51
CA THR A 122 3.46 -15.85 5.45
C THR A 122 2.02 -16.34 5.24
N LEU A 123 1.87 -17.62 5.01
CA LEU A 123 0.56 -18.27 4.92
C LEU A 123 0.29 -18.99 6.24
N HIS A 124 -0.76 -18.59 6.93
CA HIS A 124 -1.27 -19.26 8.12
C HIS A 124 -2.46 -20.14 7.71
N GLU A 125 -2.29 -21.42 7.72
CA GLU A 125 -3.38 -22.38 7.58
C GLU A 125 -3.87 -22.83 8.97
N ILE A 126 -5.07 -23.44 9.05
CA ILE A 126 -5.73 -23.73 10.33
C ILE A 126 -4.86 -24.55 11.29
N ASN A 127 -3.92 -25.34 10.81
CA ASN A 127 -3.01 -26.15 11.62
C ASN A 127 -1.53 -25.99 11.26
N GLU A 128 -1.19 -25.11 10.33
CA GLU A 128 0.17 -24.97 9.83
C GLU A 128 0.50 -23.52 9.52
N THR A 129 1.71 -23.14 9.79
CA THR A 129 2.26 -21.84 9.36
C THR A 129 3.39 -22.10 8.40
N THR A 130 3.29 -21.59 7.19
CA THR A 130 4.32 -21.69 6.17
C THR A 130 4.84 -20.32 5.84
N GLU A 131 6.13 -20.10 6.04
CA GLU A 131 6.81 -18.92 5.53
C GLU A 131 7.11 -19.13 4.06
N LEU A 132 6.54 -18.29 3.23
CA LEU A 132 6.75 -18.31 1.79
C LEU A 132 7.85 -17.29 1.47
N THR A 133 9.09 -17.70 1.63
CA THR A 133 10.24 -16.93 1.19
C THR A 133 10.55 -17.29 -0.25
N GLU A 134 10.49 -16.31 -1.13
CA GLU A 134 10.91 -16.36 -2.53
C GLU A 134 10.01 -17.15 -3.49
N GLY A 135 9.36 -16.43 -4.32
CA GLY A 135 8.78 -16.88 -5.58
C GLY A 135 8.49 -15.66 -6.41
N ARG A 136 9.24 -15.46 -7.45
CA ARG A 136 9.06 -14.31 -8.33
C ARG A 136 8.58 -14.80 -9.68
N GLU A 137 7.34 -14.53 -9.99
CA GLU A 137 6.98 -14.27 -11.38
C GLU A 137 6.47 -12.84 -11.43
N VAL A 138 7.25 -11.95 -12.03
CA VAL A 138 6.86 -10.56 -12.25
C VAL A 138 6.44 -10.46 -13.70
N TYR A 139 5.19 -10.20 -13.96
CA TYR A 139 4.69 -9.88 -15.28
C TYR A 139 4.45 -8.38 -15.37
N GLU A 140 5.19 -7.72 -16.24
CA GLU A 140 4.87 -6.36 -16.64
C GLU A 140 3.83 -6.40 -17.75
N SER A 141 2.61 -5.98 -17.49
CA SER A 141 1.64 -5.78 -18.54
C SER A 141 1.86 -4.39 -19.14
N GLY A 142 2.20 -4.34 -20.42
CA GLY A 142 2.42 -3.08 -21.15
C GLY A 142 1.19 -2.17 -21.26
N TRP A 143 0.06 -2.56 -20.67
CA TRP A 143 -1.20 -1.83 -20.80
C TRP A 143 -1.53 -0.90 -19.64
N ASN A 144 -1.03 -1.12 -18.43
CA ASN A 144 -1.35 -0.27 -17.29
C ASN A 144 -0.25 -0.22 -16.23
N HIS A 145 1.00 -0.52 -16.57
CA HIS A 145 2.07 -0.66 -15.57
C HIS A 145 1.68 -1.56 -14.40
N MET A 146 0.94 -2.61 -14.69
CA MET A 146 0.45 -3.54 -13.69
C MET A 146 1.52 -4.61 -13.45
N PHE A 147 1.99 -4.69 -12.21
CA PHE A 147 2.87 -5.77 -11.77
C PHE A 147 2.01 -6.88 -11.15
N ILE A 148 2.15 -8.08 -11.65
CA ILE A 148 1.47 -9.26 -11.14
C ILE A 148 2.50 -10.14 -10.46
N PHE A 149 2.26 -10.48 -9.22
CA PHE A 149 3.13 -11.36 -8.44
C PHE A 149 2.40 -12.65 -8.12
N SER A 150 2.97 -13.78 -8.52
CA SER A 150 2.54 -15.10 -8.10
C SER A 150 3.73 -15.87 -7.57
N GLN A 151 3.56 -16.51 -6.43
CA GLN A 151 4.63 -17.31 -5.84
C GLN A 151 4.53 -18.79 -6.17
N LYS A 152 3.33 -19.28 -6.39
CA LYS A 152 3.08 -20.70 -6.53
C LYS A 152 1.75 -20.93 -7.20
N PRO A 153 1.61 -21.95 -8.06
CA PRO A 153 0.31 -22.34 -8.61
C PRO A 153 -0.71 -22.56 -7.48
N GLY A 154 -1.86 -21.90 -7.58
CA GLY A 154 -2.94 -22.00 -6.61
C GLY A 154 -2.92 -20.96 -5.47
N LEU A 155 -1.89 -20.13 -5.38
CA LEU A 155 -1.89 -18.98 -4.47
C LEU A 155 -2.55 -17.75 -5.11
N PRO A 156 -3.06 -16.80 -4.29
CA PRO A 156 -3.61 -15.56 -4.78
C PRO A 156 -2.60 -14.78 -5.63
N LEU A 157 -3.06 -14.23 -6.71
CA LEU A 157 -2.33 -13.28 -7.53
C LEU A 157 -2.48 -11.89 -6.93
N PHE A 158 -1.36 -11.18 -6.85
CA PHE A 158 -1.36 -9.76 -6.52
C PHE A 158 -1.02 -8.96 -7.76
N ALA A 159 -1.85 -7.96 -8.05
CA ALA A 159 -1.65 -7.05 -9.15
C ALA A 159 -1.59 -5.60 -8.64
N PHE A 160 -0.64 -4.82 -9.14
CA PHE A 160 -0.48 -3.39 -8.87
C PHE A 160 -0.54 -2.59 -10.13
#